data_5be9a1ed064542fd2506aba64369cd6e
#
_entry.id   5be9a1ed064542fd2506aba64369cd6e
#
_cell.length_a   1.000
_cell.length_b   1.000
_cell.length_c   1.000
_cell.angle_alpha   90.00
_cell.angle_beta   90.00
_cell.angle_gamma   90.00
#
_symmetry.space_group_name_H-M   'P 1'
#
loop_
_entity.id
_entity.type
_entity.pdbx_description
1 polymer ?
#
loop_
_entity_poly.entity_id
_entity_poly.type
_entity_poly.pdbx_seq_one_letter_code
_entity_poly.pdbx_strand_id
1 'polypeptide(L)'
;MHNRLQSLVALALAAALAGCAVTQPKPPELDLPLPTATAAQEALLAHWWTAFEDPVLTALIEEAFANNLDLRGALARIEAARALVLLSQSYLYPSVNGRVGASRSRQSQSTAQAAGFAIPAANDYTVGVDMSYELDVWGKYRSGALASANDLVAAQYFRETVRVSVAAEVASAYFRLRAADALLVVLEDTRKTRTDTVSLQQDRFDGGIIGEYDLRQAQAELSAVVADIARAQQAIGTLESAIATLTGRSPRAVFSPEIARGSTIEAATAVPQLPSGLPSGLLERRPDLQRAEALLAAADLRIQQARAEYFPSINLTAGYGTEAAALSNLFTAPAAVWRFGLGLVQPLLGLKAIESQVEAAKARRDQVTVDYRQTVQTAFREVHDALVTNKSAGEVLAAETQRRDQLKQAEAVATLRYEAGRTSYLEVLDAQRTLLAAETLRIAAARDSRLSIVDFAKALGGGWDRETYTASY
;
A
#
# COMPACT_ATOMS: atom_id res chain seq x y z
N MET A 1 -20.97 -60.11 20.07
CA MET A 1 -21.57 -58.86 19.67
C MET A 1 -20.73 -57.63 20.14
N HIS A 2 -20.07 -57.65 21.28
CA HIS A 2 -19.30 -56.55 21.85
C HIS A 2 -18.11 -56.08 20.99
N ASN A 3 -17.31 -57.00 20.40
CA ASN A 3 -16.14 -56.71 19.58
C ASN A 3 -16.51 -56.05 18.22
N ARG A 4 -17.65 -56.36 17.62
CA ARG A 4 -18.11 -55.74 16.36
C ARG A 4 -18.60 -54.30 16.56
N LEU A 5 -19.17 -54.01 17.74
CA LEU A 5 -19.59 -52.65 18.08
C LEU A 5 -18.39 -51.73 18.33
N GLN A 6 -17.35 -52.27 18.99
CA GLN A 6 -16.08 -51.54 19.23
C GLN A 6 -15.33 -51.27 17.91
N SER A 7 -15.30 -52.22 16.97
CA SER A 7 -14.71 -52.05 15.64
C SER A 7 -15.46 -51.05 14.77
N LEU A 8 -16.81 -51.01 14.86
CA LEU A 8 -17.61 -50.03 14.14
C LEU A 8 -17.45 -48.63 14.69
N VAL A 9 -17.36 -48.48 16.03
CA VAL A 9 -17.08 -47.18 16.66
C VAL A 9 -15.68 -46.70 16.34
N ALA A 10 -14.67 -47.56 16.36
CA ALA A 10 -13.30 -47.21 15.98
C ALA A 10 -13.19 -46.83 14.47
N LEU A 11 -13.92 -47.53 13.60
CA LEU A 11 -13.96 -47.21 12.16
C LEU A 11 -14.69 -45.88 11.89
N ALA A 12 -15.78 -45.60 12.60
CA ALA A 12 -16.51 -44.33 12.54
C ALA A 12 -15.67 -43.16 13.07
N LEU A 13 -14.91 -43.39 14.14
CA LEU A 13 -13.96 -42.40 14.68
C LEU A 13 -12.79 -42.14 13.69
N ALA A 14 -12.24 -43.20 13.07
CA ALA A 14 -11.17 -43.07 12.09
C ALA A 14 -11.65 -42.37 10.82
N ALA A 15 -12.87 -42.64 10.34
CA ALA A 15 -13.48 -41.96 9.20
C ALA A 15 -13.81 -40.48 9.52
N ALA A 16 -14.23 -40.15 10.75
CA ALA A 16 -14.43 -38.79 11.19
C ALA A 16 -13.11 -37.98 11.27
N LEU A 17 -12.01 -38.63 11.69
CA LEU A 17 -10.68 -38.02 11.76
C LEU A 17 -10.04 -37.79 10.37
N ALA A 18 -10.35 -38.65 9.36
CA ALA A 18 -9.81 -38.49 8.01
C ALA A 18 -10.49 -37.36 7.21
N GLY A 19 -11.68 -36.91 7.60
CA GLY A 19 -12.44 -35.85 6.93
C GLY A 19 -12.03 -34.42 7.26
N CYS A 20 -11.09 -34.19 8.19
CA CYS A 20 -10.77 -32.86 8.74
C CYS A 20 -9.44 -32.28 8.25
N ALA A 21 -8.99 -32.63 7.05
CA ALA A 21 -7.86 -31.93 6.44
C ALA A 21 -8.27 -30.50 6.07
N VAL A 22 -7.64 -29.50 6.69
CA VAL A 22 -7.78 -28.09 6.29
C VAL A 22 -7.11 -27.95 4.92
N THR A 23 -7.91 -27.88 3.86
CA THR A 23 -7.41 -27.65 2.50
C THR A 23 -7.15 -26.18 2.29
N GLN A 24 -5.96 -25.84 1.77
CA GLN A 24 -5.69 -24.47 1.31
C GLN A 24 -6.56 -24.17 0.10
N PRO A 25 -7.33 -23.07 0.10
CA PRO A 25 -8.17 -22.70 -1.02
C PRO A 25 -7.30 -22.25 -2.21
N LYS A 26 -7.73 -22.62 -3.43
CA LYS A 26 -7.13 -22.09 -4.66
C LYS A 26 -7.83 -20.81 -5.07
N PRO A 27 -7.09 -19.79 -5.59
CA PRO A 27 -7.70 -18.61 -6.18
C PRO A 27 -8.59 -19.00 -7.38
N PRO A 28 -9.61 -18.19 -7.72
CA PRO A 28 -10.45 -18.44 -8.87
C PRO A 28 -9.63 -18.38 -10.17
N GLU A 29 -9.89 -19.33 -11.08
CA GLU A 29 -9.27 -19.33 -12.41
C GLU A 29 -9.69 -18.07 -13.17
N LEU A 30 -8.70 -17.37 -13.73
CA LEU A 30 -8.87 -16.17 -14.54
C LEU A 30 -8.41 -16.47 -15.96
N ASP A 31 -9.16 -16.01 -16.94
CA ASP A 31 -8.74 -16.04 -18.36
C ASP A 31 -7.70 -14.93 -18.58
N LEU A 32 -6.42 -15.33 -18.48
CA LEU A 32 -5.28 -14.42 -18.58
C LEU A 32 -4.56 -14.62 -19.91
N PRO A 33 -4.22 -13.55 -20.63
CA PRO A 33 -3.40 -13.65 -21.83
C PRO A 33 -1.97 -14.08 -21.47
N LEU A 34 -1.43 -15.10 -22.17
CA LEU A 34 -0.05 -15.57 -21.99
C LEU A 34 0.93 -14.78 -22.87
N PRO A 35 2.07 -14.29 -22.39
CA PRO A 35 3.32 -15.02 -22.17
C PRO A 35 4.10 -14.60 -20.88
N THR A 36 5.16 -15.36 -20.53
CA THR A 36 5.99 -15.17 -19.31
C THR A 36 7.13 -14.15 -19.51
N ALA A 37 7.42 -13.35 -18.46
CA ALA A 37 8.57 -12.44 -18.43
C ALA A 37 9.90 -13.22 -18.28
N THR A 38 10.99 -12.62 -18.81
CA THR A 38 12.35 -13.15 -18.60
C THR A 38 12.97 -12.61 -17.30
N ALA A 39 13.88 -13.35 -16.66
CA ALA A 39 14.57 -12.93 -15.43
C ALA A 39 15.28 -11.56 -15.57
N ALA A 40 15.79 -11.22 -16.77
CA ALA A 40 16.41 -9.92 -17.02
C ALA A 40 15.39 -8.76 -16.97
N GLN A 41 14.17 -8.98 -17.46
CA GLN A 41 13.09 -7.99 -17.37
C GLN A 41 12.62 -7.80 -15.94
N GLU A 42 12.69 -8.85 -15.15
CA GLU A 42 12.35 -8.83 -13.73
C GLU A 42 13.32 -7.98 -12.91
N ALA A 43 14.62 -8.15 -13.11
CA ALA A 43 15.65 -7.36 -12.45
C ALA A 43 15.56 -5.87 -12.81
N LEU A 44 15.26 -5.55 -14.07
CA LEU A 44 15.07 -4.18 -14.52
C LEU A 44 13.88 -3.50 -13.82
N LEU A 45 12.78 -4.24 -13.62
CA LEU A 45 11.59 -3.70 -12.98
C LEU A 45 11.80 -3.47 -11.48
N ALA A 46 12.63 -4.24 -10.79
CA ALA A 46 12.88 -4.07 -9.37
C ALA A 46 13.49 -2.70 -9.02
N HIS A 47 14.31 -2.14 -9.92
CA HIS A 47 15.01 -0.85 -9.76
C HIS A 47 14.84 0.03 -11.00
N TRP A 48 13.64 0.12 -11.54
CA TRP A 48 13.32 0.78 -12.80
C TRP A 48 13.81 2.25 -12.90
N TRP A 49 13.94 2.95 -11.77
CA TRP A 49 14.41 4.34 -11.74
C TRP A 49 15.89 4.48 -12.12
N THR A 50 16.68 3.42 -11.98
CA THR A 50 18.11 3.44 -12.40
C THR A 50 18.27 3.56 -13.91
N ALA A 51 17.26 3.17 -14.68
CA ALA A 51 17.25 3.31 -16.13
C ALA A 51 17.22 4.78 -16.61
N PHE A 52 16.93 5.73 -15.73
CA PHE A 52 17.04 7.16 -16.02
C PHE A 52 18.47 7.71 -15.85
N GLU A 53 19.40 6.90 -15.35
CA GLU A 53 20.82 7.28 -15.15
C GLU A 53 20.98 8.59 -14.35
N ASP A 54 20.03 8.85 -13.42
CA ASP A 54 20.05 10.02 -12.56
C ASP A 54 20.35 9.60 -11.11
N PRO A 55 21.57 9.87 -10.60
CA PRO A 55 21.96 9.49 -9.26
C PRO A 55 21.19 10.24 -8.17
N VAL A 56 20.70 11.46 -8.47
CA VAL A 56 19.90 12.24 -7.52
C VAL A 56 18.50 11.61 -7.36
N LEU A 57 17.86 11.21 -8.46
CA LEU A 57 16.61 10.49 -8.43
C LEU A 57 16.74 9.20 -7.60
N THR A 58 17.81 8.44 -7.87
CA THR A 58 18.08 7.18 -7.12
C THR A 58 18.23 7.44 -5.63
N ALA A 59 19.03 8.43 -5.25
CA ALA A 59 19.25 8.78 -3.84
C ALA A 59 17.94 9.24 -3.15
N LEU A 60 17.08 10.01 -3.83
CA LEU A 60 15.79 10.45 -3.28
C LEU A 60 14.83 9.27 -3.04
N ILE A 61 14.78 8.30 -3.95
CA ILE A 61 13.96 7.10 -3.78
C ILE A 61 14.48 6.24 -2.63
N GLU A 62 15.79 6.06 -2.52
CA GLU A 62 16.40 5.32 -1.41
C GLU A 62 16.18 6.02 -0.06
N GLU A 63 16.32 7.36 -0.01
CA GLU A 63 15.98 8.16 1.17
C GLU A 63 14.51 7.98 1.58
N ALA A 64 13.60 7.97 0.59
CA ALA A 64 12.18 7.72 0.84
C ALA A 64 11.94 6.31 1.37
N PHE A 65 12.56 5.27 0.83
CA PHE A 65 12.43 3.91 1.34
C PHE A 65 12.91 3.77 2.78
N ALA A 66 13.93 4.50 3.18
CA ALA A 66 14.43 4.47 4.54
C ALA A 66 13.55 5.26 5.55
N ASN A 67 12.94 6.36 5.13
CA ASN A 67 12.37 7.33 6.06
C ASN A 67 10.89 7.63 5.88
N ASN A 68 10.25 7.25 4.76
CA ASN A 68 8.86 7.56 4.47
C ASN A 68 7.91 7.05 5.56
N LEU A 69 6.99 7.89 6.00
CA LEU A 69 6.10 7.60 7.14
C LEU A 69 5.02 6.56 6.78
N ASP A 70 4.58 6.48 5.52
CA ASP A 70 3.60 5.48 5.10
C ASP A 70 4.22 4.07 5.11
N LEU A 71 5.50 3.95 4.70
CA LEU A 71 6.26 2.70 4.82
C LEU A 71 6.47 2.29 6.28
N ARG A 72 6.78 3.25 7.17
CA ARG A 72 6.86 2.97 8.61
C ARG A 72 5.51 2.55 9.19
N GLY A 73 4.42 3.19 8.76
CA GLY A 73 3.05 2.79 9.11
C GLY A 73 2.71 1.38 8.63
N ALA A 74 3.15 1.01 7.42
CA ALA A 74 2.98 -0.34 6.89
C ALA A 74 3.78 -1.39 7.69
N LEU A 75 5.00 -1.08 8.13
CA LEU A 75 5.79 -1.94 9.02
C LEU A 75 5.08 -2.16 10.38
N ALA A 76 4.54 -1.11 10.97
CA ALA A 76 3.79 -1.24 12.22
C ALA A 76 2.54 -2.14 12.07
N ARG A 77 1.88 -2.11 10.90
CA ARG A 77 0.76 -3.02 10.59
C ARG A 77 1.20 -4.48 10.49
N ILE A 78 2.40 -4.74 9.93
CA ILE A 78 2.98 -6.10 9.89
C ILE A 78 3.23 -6.59 11.32
N GLU A 79 3.81 -5.79 12.21
CA GLU A 79 4.03 -6.18 13.60
C GLU A 79 2.71 -6.45 14.35
N ALA A 80 1.68 -5.62 14.11
CA ALA A 80 0.35 -5.86 14.66
C ALA A 80 -0.26 -7.18 14.13
N ALA A 81 -0.15 -7.45 12.82
CA ALA A 81 -0.64 -8.69 12.23
C ALA A 81 0.13 -9.91 12.77
N ARG A 82 1.45 -9.81 12.95
CA ARG A 82 2.28 -10.86 13.57
C ARG A 82 1.83 -11.18 15.00
N ALA A 83 1.55 -10.16 15.80
CA ALA A 83 1.01 -10.35 17.14
C ALA A 83 -0.34 -11.06 17.12
N LEU A 84 -1.21 -10.76 16.16
CA LEU A 84 -2.51 -11.43 16.00
C LEU A 84 -2.36 -12.90 15.57
N VAL A 85 -1.35 -13.24 14.77
CA VAL A 85 -1.01 -14.64 14.46
C VAL A 85 -0.64 -15.37 15.74
N LEU A 86 0.26 -14.81 16.56
CA LEU A 86 0.66 -15.42 17.84
C LEU A 86 -0.53 -15.57 18.78
N LEU A 87 -1.42 -14.57 18.84
CA LEU A 87 -2.65 -14.66 19.61
C LEU A 87 -3.55 -15.81 19.12
N SER A 88 -3.76 -15.93 17.80
CA SER A 88 -4.57 -17.00 17.22
C SER A 88 -3.96 -18.38 17.46
N GLN A 89 -2.64 -18.48 17.39
CA GLN A 89 -1.91 -19.72 17.71
C GLN A 89 -1.98 -20.09 19.19
N SER A 90 -2.09 -19.11 20.10
CA SER A 90 -2.18 -19.38 21.54
C SER A 90 -3.39 -20.23 21.91
N TYR A 91 -4.48 -20.18 21.14
CA TYR A 91 -5.66 -21.03 21.34
C TYR A 91 -5.42 -22.51 20.97
N LEU A 92 -4.32 -22.84 20.30
CA LEU A 92 -3.91 -24.22 20.02
C LEU A 92 -3.24 -24.88 21.23
N TYR A 93 -2.99 -24.14 22.28
CA TYR A 93 -2.32 -24.59 23.50
C TYR A 93 -3.24 -24.44 24.72
N PRO A 94 -3.05 -25.25 25.77
CA PRO A 94 -3.79 -25.11 27.01
C PRO A 94 -3.50 -23.76 27.69
N SER A 95 -4.54 -23.12 28.24
CA SER A 95 -4.39 -21.99 29.15
C SER A 95 -4.15 -22.50 30.58
N VAL A 96 -3.17 -21.95 31.27
CA VAL A 96 -2.82 -22.27 32.63
C VAL A 96 -2.87 -21.00 33.48
N ASN A 97 -3.71 -21.01 34.51
CA ASN A 97 -3.92 -19.84 35.37
C ASN A 97 -3.63 -20.18 36.84
N GLY A 98 -2.87 -19.34 37.52
CA GLY A 98 -2.72 -19.39 38.96
C GLY A 98 -3.94 -18.71 39.62
N ARG A 99 -4.46 -19.33 40.67
CA ARG A 99 -5.59 -18.80 41.46
C ARG A 99 -5.21 -18.69 42.93
N VAL A 100 -5.48 -17.55 43.53
CA VAL A 100 -5.45 -17.34 44.97
C VAL A 100 -6.79 -16.71 45.35
N GLY A 101 -7.45 -17.31 46.29
CA GLY A 101 -8.78 -16.86 46.74
C GLY A 101 -8.93 -16.89 48.27
N ALA A 102 -9.65 -15.92 48.80
CA ALA A 102 -10.13 -15.94 50.15
C ALA A 102 -11.59 -15.49 50.12
N SER A 103 -12.48 -16.34 50.57
CA SER A 103 -13.91 -16.03 50.66
C SER A 103 -14.49 -16.39 52.01
N ARG A 104 -15.56 -15.71 52.38
CA ARG A 104 -16.40 -16.07 53.50
C ARG A 104 -17.83 -16.05 53.06
N SER A 105 -18.47 -17.21 53.14
CA SER A 105 -19.84 -17.37 52.68
C SER A 105 -20.73 -17.97 53.77
N ARG A 106 -22.02 -17.63 53.73
CA ARG A 106 -23.07 -18.22 54.53
C ARG A 106 -24.22 -18.59 53.61
N GLN A 107 -24.56 -19.86 53.59
CA GLN A 107 -25.75 -20.29 52.85
C GLN A 107 -27.04 -19.80 53.54
N SER A 108 -28.08 -19.57 52.74
CA SER A 108 -29.39 -19.18 53.27
C SER A 108 -29.91 -20.25 54.21
N GLN A 109 -30.27 -19.82 55.40
CA GLN A 109 -30.83 -20.76 56.38
C GLN A 109 -32.19 -21.32 55.98
N SER A 110 -32.97 -20.63 55.18
CA SER A 110 -34.24 -21.12 54.63
C SER A 110 -34.08 -22.27 53.63
N THR A 111 -32.95 -22.30 52.88
CA THR A 111 -32.64 -23.45 52.06
C THR A 111 -31.89 -24.56 52.78
N ALA A 112 -31.07 -24.22 53.76
CA ALA A 112 -30.38 -25.20 54.64
C ALA A 112 -31.31 -25.94 55.60
N GLN A 113 -32.33 -25.27 56.08
CA GLN A 113 -33.37 -25.88 57.00
C GLN A 113 -34.18 -26.99 56.32
N ALA A 114 -34.40 -26.92 55.00
CA ALA A 114 -35.01 -28.00 54.23
C ALA A 114 -34.13 -29.27 54.16
N ALA A 115 -32.84 -29.17 54.46
CA ALA A 115 -31.91 -30.29 54.54
C ALA A 115 -31.58 -30.77 55.96
N GLY A 116 -32.18 -30.15 56.99
CA GLY A 116 -32.05 -30.59 58.37
C GLY A 116 -30.79 -30.16 59.12
N PHE A 117 -29.96 -29.26 58.53
CA PHE A 117 -28.69 -28.79 59.14
C PHE A 117 -28.54 -27.27 59.01
N ALA A 118 -28.18 -26.61 60.17
CA ALA A 118 -27.72 -25.22 60.11
C ALA A 118 -26.25 -25.16 59.68
N ILE A 119 -25.98 -24.63 58.47
CA ILE A 119 -24.63 -24.45 58.00
C ILE A 119 -24.14 -23.08 58.48
N PRO A 120 -23.12 -22.99 59.35
CA PRO A 120 -22.57 -21.75 59.83
C PRO A 120 -21.80 -21.06 58.69
N ALA A 121 -21.51 -19.75 58.81
CA ALA A 121 -20.63 -19.05 57.89
C ALA A 121 -19.24 -19.69 57.94
N ALA A 122 -18.74 -20.05 56.79
CA ALA A 122 -17.42 -20.67 56.61
C ALA A 122 -16.48 -19.75 55.80
N ASN A 123 -15.21 -19.78 56.18
CA ASN A 123 -14.16 -19.22 55.33
C ASN A 123 -13.71 -20.30 54.34
N ASP A 124 -13.24 -19.87 53.21
CA ASP A 124 -12.62 -20.69 52.21
C ASP A 124 -11.37 -19.97 51.68
N TYR A 125 -10.20 -20.57 51.87
CA TYR A 125 -8.91 -20.12 51.39
C TYR A 125 -8.42 -21.10 50.35
N THR A 126 -8.14 -20.62 49.12
CA THR A 126 -7.74 -21.46 48.01
C THR A 126 -6.45 -20.91 47.38
N VAL A 127 -5.51 -21.82 47.07
CA VAL A 127 -4.33 -21.55 46.24
C VAL A 127 -4.18 -22.72 45.27
N GLY A 128 -4.08 -22.41 43.95
CA GLY A 128 -3.99 -23.49 42.97
C GLY A 128 -3.66 -23.02 41.57
N VAL A 129 -3.56 -23.98 40.71
CA VAL A 129 -3.34 -23.82 39.26
C VAL A 129 -4.46 -24.55 38.55
N ASP A 130 -5.09 -23.86 37.61
CA ASP A 130 -6.14 -24.40 36.73
C ASP A 130 -5.67 -24.40 35.28
N MET A 131 -5.90 -25.50 34.60
CA MET A 131 -5.68 -25.67 33.17
C MET A 131 -7.02 -25.83 32.45
N SER A 132 -7.16 -25.16 31.31
CA SER A 132 -8.28 -25.34 30.39
C SER A 132 -7.76 -25.43 28.95
N TYR A 133 -8.28 -26.42 28.21
CA TYR A 133 -7.90 -26.66 26.83
C TYR A 133 -9.08 -27.20 26.03
N GLU A 134 -9.46 -26.52 24.94
CA GLU A 134 -10.42 -27.02 23.97
C GLU A 134 -9.65 -27.78 22.87
N LEU A 135 -9.92 -29.08 22.72
CA LEU A 135 -9.27 -29.93 21.73
C LEU A 135 -9.76 -29.55 20.34
N ASP A 136 -8.85 -29.08 19.49
CA ASP A 136 -9.15 -28.63 18.13
C ASP A 136 -9.33 -29.80 17.15
N VAL A 137 -10.30 -30.69 17.41
CA VAL A 137 -10.59 -31.86 16.58
C VAL A 137 -11.09 -31.42 15.21
N TRP A 138 -11.95 -30.40 15.18
CA TRP A 138 -12.66 -29.93 14.00
C TRP A 138 -11.92 -28.83 13.22
N GLY A 139 -10.74 -28.42 13.68
CA GLY A 139 -9.91 -27.42 13.01
C GLY A 139 -10.39 -25.98 13.18
N LYS A 140 -11.21 -25.68 14.18
CA LYS A 140 -11.69 -24.33 14.48
C LYS A 140 -10.52 -23.36 14.72
N TYR A 141 -9.64 -23.69 15.64
CA TYR A 141 -8.50 -22.85 16.00
C TYR A 141 -7.39 -22.89 14.97
N ARG A 142 -7.14 -24.05 14.36
CA ARG A 142 -6.18 -24.16 13.24
C ARG A 142 -6.61 -23.32 12.05
N SER A 143 -7.88 -23.34 11.67
CA SER A 143 -8.40 -22.48 10.58
C SER A 143 -8.31 -21.00 10.93
N GLY A 144 -8.60 -20.62 12.17
CA GLY A 144 -8.43 -19.24 12.65
C GLY A 144 -6.97 -18.78 12.64
N ALA A 145 -6.02 -19.61 13.06
CA ALA A 145 -4.60 -19.32 13.03
C ALA A 145 -4.07 -19.19 11.60
N LEU A 146 -4.49 -20.07 10.69
CA LEU A 146 -4.13 -19.99 9.26
C LEU A 146 -4.75 -18.77 8.58
N ALA A 147 -5.99 -18.37 8.96
CA ALA A 147 -6.60 -17.14 8.46
C ALA A 147 -5.78 -15.92 8.88
N SER A 148 -5.38 -15.84 10.17
CA SER A 148 -4.52 -14.77 10.67
C SER A 148 -3.14 -14.77 10.02
N ALA A 149 -2.57 -15.93 9.69
CA ALA A 149 -1.32 -16.02 8.94
C ALA A 149 -1.45 -15.44 7.52
N ASN A 150 -2.57 -15.70 6.82
CA ASN A 150 -2.84 -15.09 5.52
C ASN A 150 -3.09 -13.57 5.63
N ASP A 151 -3.70 -13.09 6.72
CA ASP A 151 -3.79 -11.65 6.98
C ASP A 151 -2.41 -11.00 7.18
N LEU A 152 -1.47 -11.70 7.83
CA LEU A 152 -0.08 -11.25 7.94
C LEU A 152 0.58 -11.17 6.55
N VAL A 153 0.42 -12.20 5.71
CA VAL A 153 0.91 -12.18 4.32
C VAL A 153 0.30 -11.02 3.54
N ALA A 154 -1.01 -10.76 3.71
CA ALA A 154 -1.66 -9.61 3.09
C ALA A 154 -1.09 -8.27 3.58
N ALA A 155 -0.76 -8.13 4.86
CA ALA A 155 -0.13 -6.93 5.41
C ALA A 155 1.29 -6.73 4.86
N GLN A 156 2.02 -7.80 4.63
CA GLN A 156 3.34 -7.77 4.02
C GLN A 156 3.28 -7.30 2.56
N TYR A 157 2.39 -7.84 1.73
CA TYR A 157 2.19 -7.37 0.36
C TYR A 157 1.63 -5.95 0.29
N PHE A 158 0.87 -5.53 1.29
CA PHE A 158 0.45 -4.12 1.41
C PHE A 158 1.65 -3.17 1.55
N ARG A 159 2.66 -3.54 2.36
CA ARG A 159 3.91 -2.77 2.46
C ARG A 159 4.59 -2.62 1.09
N GLU A 160 4.67 -3.69 0.30
CA GLU A 160 5.28 -3.63 -1.02
C GLU A 160 4.45 -2.78 -2.00
N THR A 161 3.11 -2.82 -1.89
CA THR A 161 2.22 -1.91 -2.64
C THR A 161 2.51 -0.44 -2.31
N VAL A 162 2.70 -0.12 -1.02
CA VAL A 162 3.08 1.23 -0.59
C VAL A 162 4.46 1.60 -1.13
N ARG A 163 5.43 0.67 -1.12
CA ARG A 163 6.78 0.89 -1.64
C ARG A 163 6.78 1.24 -3.13
N VAL A 164 6.02 0.49 -3.94
CA VAL A 164 5.82 0.78 -5.38
C VAL A 164 5.23 2.18 -5.57
N SER A 165 4.23 2.54 -4.77
CA SER A 165 3.59 3.84 -4.86
C SER A 165 4.52 4.98 -4.46
N VAL A 166 5.26 4.84 -3.36
CA VAL A 166 6.24 5.86 -2.89
C VAL A 166 7.33 6.09 -3.93
N ALA A 167 7.89 5.03 -4.53
CA ALA A 167 8.89 5.18 -5.60
C ALA A 167 8.35 5.98 -6.78
N ALA A 168 7.13 5.65 -7.24
CA ALA A 168 6.48 6.35 -8.35
C ALA A 168 6.13 7.81 -8.01
N GLU A 169 5.68 8.10 -6.80
CA GLU A 169 5.35 9.45 -6.36
C GLU A 169 6.58 10.34 -6.24
N VAL A 170 7.68 9.82 -5.67
CA VAL A 170 8.97 10.54 -5.59
C VAL A 170 9.49 10.86 -6.99
N ALA A 171 9.50 9.86 -7.89
CA ALA A 171 9.96 10.07 -9.27
C ALA A 171 9.07 11.08 -10.02
N SER A 172 7.75 10.98 -9.85
CA SER A 172 6.80 11.90 -10.48
C SER A 172 6.97 13.33 -9.97
N ALA A 173 7.12 13.52 -8.67
CA ALA A 173 7.39 14.83 -8.08
C ALA A 173 8.73 15.40 -8.55
N TYR A 174 9.77 14.56 -8.63
CA TYR A 174 11.08 14.95 -9.13
C TYR A 174 11.05 15.40 -10.60
N PHE A 175 10.44 14.64 -11.51
CA PHE A 175 10.35 15.05 -12.91
C PHE A 175 9.51 16.30 -13.13
N ARG A 176 8.45 16.49 -12.33
CA ARG A 176 7.68 17.75 -12.33
C ARG A 176 8.55 18.91 -11.85
N LEU A 177 9.37 18.72 -10.81
CA LEU A 177 10.31 19.72 -10.33
C LEU A 177 11.34 20.08 -11.41
N ARG A 178 11.93 19.09 -12.09
CA ARG A 178 12.89 19.34 -13.17
C ARG A 178 12.27 20.09 -14.35
N ALA A 179 11.00 19.80 -14.66
CA ALA A 179 10.26 20.56 -15.69
C ALA A 179 9.97 22.01 -15.26
N ALA A 180 9.62 22.22 -13.98
CA ALA A 180 9.43 23.59 -13.45
C ALA A 180 10.73 24.39 -13.44
N ASP A 181 11.87 23.77 -13.09
CA ASP A 181 13.20 24.39 -13.20
C ASP A 181 13.52 24.79 -14.66
N ALA A 182 13.28 23.91 -15.64
CA ALA A 182 13.51 24.19 -17.05
C ALA A 182 12.61 25.33 -17.57
N LEU A 183 11.34 25.35 -17.14
CA LEU A 183 10.43 26.44 -17.47
C LEU A 183 10.90 27.76 -16.88
N LEU A 184 11.36 27.76 -15.63
CA LEU A 184 11.89 28.98 -14.99
C LEU A 184 13.07 29.56 -15.78
N VAL A 185 13.99 28.71 -16.26
CA VAL A 185 15.12 29.16 -17.11
C VAL A 185 14.62 29.83 -18.38
N VAL A 186 13.67 29.23 -19.08
CA VAL A 186 13.08 29.82 -20.32
C VAL A 186 12.39 31.15 -20.03
N LEU A 187 11.67 31.25 -18.90
CA LEU A 187 10.99 32.48 -18.52
C LEU A 187 11.95 33.58 -18.11
N GLU A 188 13.05 33.27 -17.42
CA GLU A 188 14.08 34.26 -17.07
C GLU A 188 14.81 34.79 -18.31
N ASP A 189 15.15 33.93 -19.29
CA ASP A 189 15.70 34.36 -20.55
C ASP A 189 14.72 35.25 -21.35
N THR A 190 13.44 34.86 -21.34
CA THR A 190 12.35 35.67 -21.95
C THR A 190 12.21 37.01 -21.26
N ARG A 191 12.26 37.05 -19.91
CA ARG A 191 12.21 38.31 -19.16
C ARG A 191 13.33 39.27 -19.56
N LYS A 192 14.57 38.76 -19.72
CA LYS A 192 15.71 39.56 -20.14
C LYS A 192 15.43 40.17 -21.53
N THR A 193 15.04 39.36 -22.50
CA THR A 193 14.72 39.82 -23.88
C THR A 193 13.58 40.85 -23.85
N ARG A 194 12.54 40.66 -23.03
CA ARG A 194 11.42 41.61 -22.91
C ARG A 194 11.86 42.91 -22.25
N THR A 195 12.76 42.86 -21.26
CA THR A 195 13.34 44.08 -20.62
C THR A 195 14.12 44.91 -21.63
N ASP A 196 14.99 44.27 -22.43
CA ASP A 196 15.75 44.94 -23.47
C ASP A 196 14.82 45.55 -24.53
N THR A 197 13.75 44.83 -24.91
CA THR A 197 12.73 45.37 -25.82
C THR A 197 12.00 46.57 -25.27
N VAL A 198 11.57 46.56 -23.98
CA VAL A 198 10.91 47.71 -23.36
C VAL A 198 11.83 48.93 -23.38
N SER A 199 13.11 48.78 -23.07
CA SER A 199 14.10 49.86 -23.15
C SER A 199 14.19 50.44 -24.55
N LEU A 200 14.30 49.57 -25.57
CA LEU A 200 14.37 50.02 -26.98
C LEU A 200 13.08 50.76 -27.40
N GLN A 201 11.90 50.25 -27.03
CA GLN A 201 10.64 50.91 -27.37
C GLN A 201 10.45 52.23 -26.60
N GLN A 202 10.96 52.35 -25.39
CA GLN A 202 10.97 53.61 -24.66
C GLN A 202 11.83 54.67 -25.38
N ASP A 203 13.06 54.33 -25.79
CA ASP A 203 13.93 55.25 -26.52
C ASP A 203 13.31 55.70 -27.87
N ARG A 204 12.64 54.80 -28.59
CA ARG A 204 11.94 55.11 -29.83
C ARG A 204 10.69 55.96 -29.61
N PHE A 205 9.96 55.77 -28.53
CA PHE A 205 8.80 56.60 -28.15
C PHE A 205 9.26 58.01 -27.80
N ASP A 206 10.30 58.15 -26.97
CA ASP A 206 10.88 59.46 -26.60
C ASP A 206 11.45 60.18 -27.82
N GLY A 207 11.96 59.47 -28.81
CA GLY A 207 12.38 59.99 -30.11
C GLY A 207 11.25 60.30 -31.08
N GLY A 208 9.98 60.01 -30.73
CA GLY A 208 8.80 60.21 -31.62
C GLY A 208 8.69 59.27 -32.80
N ILE A 209 9.42 58.12 -32.77
CA ILE A 209 9.47 57.15 -33.86
C ILE A 209 8.29 56.17 -33.82
N ILE A 210 7.79 55.85 -32.62
CA ILE A 210 6.67 54.95 -32.41
C ILE A 210 5.55 55.60 -31.57
N GLY A 211 4.34 55.04 -31.66
CA GLY A 211 3.19 55.45 -30.83
C GLY A 211 3.23 54.85 -29.44
N GLU A 212 2.46 55.44 -28.53
CA GLU A 212 2.32 54.94 -27.13
C GLU A 212 1.83 53.46 -27.09
N TYR A 213 1.05 53.05 -28.05
CA TYR A 213 0.51 51.67 -28.15
C TYR A 213 1.61 50.61 -28.14
N ASP A 214 2.66 50.77 -28.92
CA ASP A 214 3.76 49.80 -29.03
C ASP A 214 4.54 49.67 -27.73
N LEU A 215 4.79 50.83 -27.07
CA LEU A 215 5.45 50.87 -25.75
C LEU A 215 4.59 50.18 -24.67
N ARG A 216 3.28 50.48 -24.60
CA ARG A 216 2.37 49.85 -23.63
C ARG A 216 2.24 48.36 -23.85
N GLN A 217 2.25 47.91 -25.12
CA GLN A 217 2.23 46.49 -25.47
C GLN A 217 3.53 45.79 -24.97
N ALA A 218 4.70 46.36 -25.17
CA ALA A 218 5.96 45.81 -24.69
C ALA A 218 6.00 45.70 -23.15
N GLN A 219 5.51 46.74 -22.44
CA GLN A 219 5.40 46.77 -20.96
C GLN A 219 4.44 45.69 -20.46
N ALA A 220 3.30 45.47 -21.12
CA ALA A 220 2.33 44.44 -20.78
C ALA A 220 2.93 43.03 -20.90
N GLU A 221 3.71 42.80 -21.96
CA GLU A 221 4.39 41.51 -22.17
C GLU A 221 5.44 41.22 -21.08
N LEU A 222 6.22 42.22 -20.70
CA LEU A 222 7.17 42.07 -19.58
C LEU A 222 6.45 41.72 -18.29
N SER A 223 5.33 42.41 -18.01
CA SER A 223 4.53 42.14 -16.82
C SER A 223 3.95 40.74 -16.79
N ALA A 224 3.51 40.21 -17.95
CA ALA A 224 3.03 38.84 -18.09
C ALA A 224 4.11 37.81 -17.73
N VAL A 225 5.32 37.96 -18.29
CA VAL A 225 6.44 37.04 -17.99
C VAL A 225 6.86 37.11 -16.52
N VAL A 226 6.86 38.29 -15.88
CA VAL A 226 7.13 38.43 -14.46
C VAL A 226 6.10 37.64 -13.61
N ALA A 227 4.83 37.69 -14.01
CA ALA A 227 3.78 36.88 -13.34
C ALA A 227 3.99 35.37 -13.55
N ASP A 228 4.42 34.95 -14.73
CA ASP A 228 4.69 33.53 -15.00
C ASP A 228 5.93 33.01 -14.22
N ILE A 229 6.96 33.84 -14.06
CA ILE A 229 8.11 33.51 -13.18
C ILE A 229 7.65 33.27 -11.75
N ALA A 230 6.79 34.15 -11.20
CA ALA A 230 6.28 33.97 -9.84
C ALA A 230 5.48 32.64 -9.71
N ARG A 231 4.69 32.25 -10.72
CA ARG A 231 3.97 30.97 -10.75
C ARG A 231 4.94 29.78 -10.82
N ALA A 232 5.98 29.86 -11.64
CA ALA A 232 7.00 28.81 -11.76
C ALA A 232 7.75 28.63 -10.42
N GLN A 233 8.14 29.73 -9.75
CA GLN A 233 8.77 29.69 -8.43
C GLN A 233 7.85 29.10 -7.36
N GLN A 234 6.57 29.43 -7.37
CA GLN A 234 5.57 28.79 -6.49
C GLN A 234 5.50 27.28 -6.73
N ALA A 235 5.43 26.86 -7.99
CA ALA A 235 5.40 25.43 -8.34
C ALA A 235 6.65 24.68 -7.86
N ILE A 236 7.83 25.29 -8.02
CA ILE A 236 9.10 24.74 -7.51
C ILE A 236 9.03 24.54 -5.99
N GLY A 237 8.67 25.58 -5.24
CA GLY A 237 8.60 25.51 -3.76
C GLY A 237 7.61 24.45 -3.27
N THR A 238 6.45 24.31 -3.93
CA THR A 238 5.46 23.28 -3.56
C THR A 238 5.95 21.86 -3.89
N LEU A 239 6.65 21.66 -5.01
CA LEU A 239 7.22 20.37 -5.40
C LEU A 239 8.38 19.96 -4.51
N GLU A 240 9.24 20.90 -4.11
CA GLU A 240 10.32 20.65 -3.15
C GLU A 240 9.75 20.23 -1.78
N SER A 241 8.71 20.91 -1.29
CA SER A 241 8.03 20.53 -0.05
C SER A 241 7.38 19.14 -0.14
N ALA A 242 6.80 18.81 -1.30
CA ALA A 242 6.23 17.47 -1.54
C ALA A 242 7.30 16.38 -1.51
N ILE A 243 8.44 16.59 -2.18
CA ILE A 243 9.57 15.64 -2.15
C ILE A 243 10.12 15.50 -0.74
N ALA A 244 10.31 16.59 0.01
CA ALA A 244 10.78 16.54 1.39
C ALA A 244 9.83 15.76 2.30
N THR A 245 8.51 15.86 2.06
CA THR A 245 7.49 15.05 2.77
C THR A 245 7.58 13.58 2.40
N LEU A 246 7.67 13.27 1.10
CA LEU A 246 7.77 11.89 0.60
C LEU A 246 9.05 11.19 1.09
N THR A 247 10.16 11.92 1.21
CA THR A 247 11.43 11.42 1.76
C THR A 247 11.45 11.37 3.28
N GLY A 248 10.36 11.72 3.95
CA GLY A 248 10.22 11.61 5.41
C GLY A 248 11.08 12.59 6.19
N ARG A 249 11.45 13.73 5.59
CA ARG A 249 12.24 14.78 6.24
C ARG A 249 11.45 15.46 7.36
N SER A 250 12.15 16.08 8.30
CA SER A 250 11.52 16.77 9.43
C SER A 250 10.64 17.95 8.97
N PRO A 251 9.61 18.36 9.75
CA PRO A 251 8.78 19.52 9.41
C PRO A 251 9.58 20.80 9.11
N ARG A 252 10.70 21.01 9.80
CA ARG A 252 11.62 22.14 9.53
C ARG A 252 12.22 22.03 8.12
N ALA A 253 12.65 20.83 7.71
CA ALA A 253 13.22 20.61 6.39
C ALA A 253 12.15 20.65 5.28
N VAL A 254 10.88 20.34 5.59
CA VAL A 254 9.75 20.54 4.67
C VAL A 254 9.47 22.03 4.45
N PHE A 255 9.65 22.86 5.48
CA PHE A 255 9.42 24.30 5.38
C PHE A 255 10.51 25.06 4.62
N SER A 256 11.75 24.56 4.63
CA SER A 256 12.89 25.09 3.86
C SER A 256 13.60 23.93 3.17
N PRO A 257 12.99 23.33 2.14
CA PRO A 257 13.54 22.16 1.49
C PRO A 257 14.73 22.51 0.61
N GLU A 258 15.82 21.74 0.77
CA GLU A 258 16.95 21.75 -0.15
C GLU A 258 16.94 20.42 -0.91
N ILE A 259 16.36 20.43 -2.12
CA ILE A 259 16.31 19.27 -3.00
C ILE A 259 17.41 19.41 -4.05
N ALA A 260 18.31 18.44 -4.08
CA ALA A 260 19.37 18.37 -5.10
C ALA A 260 18.77 18.26 -6.51
N ARG A 261 19.49 18.80 -7.49
CA ARG A 261 19.13 18.73 -8.92
C ARG A 261 20.12 17.82 -9.62
N GLY A 262 19.61 16.81 -10.30
CA GLY A 262 20.37 15.92 -11.16
C GLY A 262 20.27 16.33 -12.62
N SER A 263 20.04 15.36 -13.51
CA SER A 263 19.93 15.57 -14.94
C SER A 263 18.83 16.55 -15.31
N THR A 264 19.02 17.35 -16.37
CA THR A 264 17.96 18.23 -16.89
C THR A 264 16.81 17.38 -17.47
N ILE A 265 15.60 17.94 -17.47
CA ILE A 265 14.43 17.23 -18.05
C ILE A 265 14.63 16.93 -19.54
N GLU A 266 15.53 17.66 -20.18
CA GLU A 266 15.87 17.57 -21.61
C GLU A 266 17.00 16.56 -21.88
N ALA A 267 17.77 16.17 -20.87
CA ALA A 267 18.83 15.19 -21.03
C ALA A 267 18.25 13.93 -21.71
N ALA A 268 18.82 13.59 -22.85
CA ALA A 268 18.42 12.44 -23.64
C ALA A 268 18.84 11.15 -22.90
N THR A 269 18.14 10.84 -21.83
CA THR A 269 18.19 9.50 -21.27
C THR A 269 17.46 8.59 -22.24
N ALA A 270 18.10 7.52 -22.69
CA ALA A 270 17.44 6.51 -23.49
C ALA A 270 16.16 6.12 -22.77
N VAL A 271 15.00 6.42 -23.36
CA VAL A 271 13.71 5.97 -22.83
C VAL A 271 13.82 4.44 -22.75
N PRO A 272 13.75 3.83 -21.57
CA PRO A 272 13.82 2.38 -21.49
C PRO A 272 12.77 1.81 -22.43
N GLN A 273 13.21 1.05 -23.45
CA GLN A 273 12.25 0.37 -24.31
C GLN A 273 11.63 -0.76 -23.49
N LEU A 274 10.41 -0.51 -23.05
CA LEU A 274 9.66 -1.48 -22.29
C LEU A 274 9.12 -2.57 -23.24
N PRO A 275 9.08 -3.83 -22.81
CA PRO A 275 8.68 -4.93 -23.67
C PRO A 275 7.27 -4.71 -24.21
N SER A 276 7.12 -4.80 -25.54
CA SER A 276 5.85 -4.59 -26.25
C SER A 276 4.82 -5.71 -26.06
N GLY A 277 5.15 -6.77 -25.33
CA GLY A 277 4.25 -7.86 -24.97
C GLY A 277 3.93 -7.85 -23.48
N LEU A 278 2.66 -7.90 -23.13
CA LEU A 278 2.20 -8.06 -21.74
C LEU A 278 2.33 -9.54 -21.33
N PRO A 279 3.30 -9.90 -20.49
CA PRO A 279 3.28 -11.23 -19.89
C PRO A 279 2.22 -11.27 -18.79
N SER A 280 1.32 -12.24 -18.82
CA SER A 280 0.40 -12.51 -17.71
C SER A 280 1.12 -12.71 -16.37
N GLY A 281 2.35 -13.25 -16.40
CA GLY A 281 3.21 -13.38 -15.24
C GLY A 281 3.63 -12.05 -14.58
N LEU A 282 3.62 -10.92 -15.30
CA LEU A 282 3.86 -9.61 -14.67
C LEU A 282 2.72 -9.18 -13.76
N LEU A 283 1.47 -9.56 -14.07
CA LEU A 283 0.32 -9.29 -13.21
C LEU A 283 0.36 -10.13 -11.93
N GLU A 284 0.87 -11.36 -12.00
CA GLU A 284 1.08 -12.19 -10.82
C GLU A 284 2.14 -11.63 -9.86
N ARG A 285 2.99 -10.72 -10.35
CA ARG A 285 4.02 -10.04 -9.54
C ARG A 285 3.52 -8.80 -8.82
N ARG A 286 2.36 -8.27 -9.17
CA ARG A 286 1.82 -7.08 -8.50
C ARG A 286 1.51 -7.38 -7.04
N PRO A 287 2.08 -6.61 -6.09
CA PRO A 287 1.87 -6.89 -4.67
C PRO A 287 0.42 -6.64 -4.23
N ASP A 288 -0.35 -5.77 -4.90
CA ASP A 288 -1.77 -5.57 -4.64
C ASP A 288 -2.62 -6.80 -5.00
N LEU A 289 -2.27 -7.53 -6.07
CA LEU A 289 -2.92 -8.79 -6.43
C LEU A 289 -2.59 -9.89 -5.44
N GLN A 290 -1.32 -10.04 -5.06
CA GLN A 290 -0.88 -11.01 -4.07
C GLN A 290 -1.53 -10.76 -2.70
N ARG A 291 -1.71 -9.49 -2.33
CA ARG A 291 -2.48 -9.11 -1.15
C ARG A 291 -3.93 -9.56 -1.25
N ALA A 292 -4.58 -9.33 -2.38
CA ALA A 292 -5.97 -9.69 -2.58
C ALA A 292 -6.18 -11.22 -2.55
N GLU A 293 -5.25 -12.01 -3.08
CA GLU A 293 -5.23 -13.48 -2.99
C GLU A 293 -5.09 -13.95 -1.53
N ALA A 294 -4.17 -13.36 -0.77
CA ALA A 294 -3.99 -13.71 0.64
C ALA A 294 -5.26 -13.41 1.46
N LEU A 295 -5.93 -12.27 1.20
CA LEU A 295 -7.20 -11.93 1.86
C LEU A 295 -8.33 -12.91 1.48
N LEU A 296 -8.37 -13.38 0.24
CA LEU A 296 -9.34 -14.39 -0.20
C LEU A 296 -9.11 -15.72 0.51
N ALA A 297 -7.85 -16.16 0.60
CA ALA A 297 -7.47 -17.37 1.35
C ALA A 297 -7.85 -17.25 2.84
N ALA A 298 -7.62 -16.09 3.47
CA ALA A 298 -8.05 -15.84 4.84
C ALA A 298 -9.57 -15.92 5.00
N ALA A 299 -10.35 -15.39 4.05
CA ALA A 299 -11.81 -15.42 4.08
C ALA A 299 -12.36 -16.84 3.96
N ASP A 300 -11.79 -17.69 3.10
CA ASP A 300 -12.18 -19.10 2.98
C ASP A 300 -11.88 -19.88 4.26
N LEU A 301 -10.75 -19.63 4.93
CA LEU A 301 -10.42 -20.25 6.21
C LEU A 301 -11.36 -19.79 7.35
N ARG A 302 -11.85 -18.57 7.32
CA ARG A 302 -12.87 -18.08 8.25
C ARG A 302 -14.22 -18.76 8.08
N ILE A 303 -14.59 -19.18 6.84
CA ILE A 303 -15.78 -20.03 6.63
C ILE A 303 -15.57 -21.38 7.29
N GLN A 304 -14.38 -21.99 7.16
CA GLN A 304 -14.08 -23.28 7.81
C GLN A 304 -14.12 -23.14 9.34
N GLN A 305 -13.57 -22.06 9.89
CA GLN A 305 -13.64 -21.75 11.32
C GLN A 305 -15.09 -21.64 11.81
N ALA A 306 -15.96 -20.90 11.09
CA ALA A 306 -17.36 -20.76 11.45
C ALA A 306 -18.13 -22.08 11.34
N ARG A 307 -17.86 -22.91 10.33
CA ARG A 307 -18.45 -24.24 10.18
C ARG A 307 -18.06 -25.19 11.30
N ALA A 308 -16.86 -25.06 11.85
CA ALA A 308 -16.43 -25.91 12.95
C ALA A 308 -17.32 -25.76 14.21
N GLU A 309 -18.04 -24.65 14.35
CA GLU A 309 -18.97 -24.43 15.46
C GLU A 309 -20.26 -25.26 15.40
N TYR A 310 -20.55 -25.91 14.27
CA TYR A 310 -21.65 -26.91 14.22
C TYR A 310 -21.34 -28.19 15.00
N PHE A 311 -20.07 -28.46 15.26
CA PHE A 311 -19.62 -29.68 15.92
C PHE A 311 -19.45 -29.49 17.42
N PRO A 312 -19.48 -30.59 18.21
CA PRO A 312 -19.32 -30.49 19.66
C PRO A 312 -17.94 -29.98 20.05
N SER A 313 -17.87 -29.06 21.01
CA SER A 313 -16.62 -28.67 21.67
C SER A 313 -16.20 -29.73 22.66
N ILE A 314 -14.91 -30.09 22.66
CA ILE A 314 -14.32 -31.06 23.57
C ILE A 314 -13.32 -30.32 24.47
N ASN A 315 -13.72 -30.15 25.75
CA ASN A 315 -12.98 -29.36 26.71
C ASN A 315 -12.27 -30.26 27.74
N LEU A 316 -10.97 -30.10 27.86
CA LEU A 316 -10.15 -30.71 28.90
C LEU A 316 -9.87 -29.69 29.98
N THR A 317 -10.18 -30.04 31.24
CA THR A 317 -9.90 -29.21 32.40
C THR A 317 -9.09 -29.98 33.43
N ALA A 318 -8.11 -29.35 34.06
CA ALA A 318 -7.36 -29.90 35.15
C ALA A 318 -7.12 -28.82 36.22
N GLY A 319 -7.02 -29.21 37.45
CA GLY A 319 -6.65 -28.29 38.52
C GLY A 319 -5.92 -29.04 39.65
N TYR A 320 -4.95 -28.37 40.21
CA TYR A 320 -4.22 -28.83 41.38
C TYR A 320 -3.99 -27.66 42.33
N GLY A 321 -4.21 -27.89 43.64
CA GLY A 321 -4.03 -26.81 44.59
C GLY A 321 -4.28 -27.26 46.05
N THR A 322 -4.53 -26.26 46.87
CA THR A 322 -4.89 -26.47 48.29
C THR A 322 -6.13 -25.61 48.63
N GLU A 323 -7.01 -26.16 49.47
CA GLU A 323 -8.22 -25.52 49.94
C GLU A 323 -8.41 -25.82 51.44
N ALA A 324 -8.68 -24.79 52.26
CA ALA A 324 -8.87 -24.94 53.68
C ALA A 324 -9.75 -23.85 54.26
N ALA A 325 -10.53 -24.21 55.30
CA ALA A 325 -11.37 -23.30 56.09
C ALA A 325 -10.55 -22.34 56.98
N ALA A 326 -9.32 -22.68 57.30
CA ALA A 326 -8.37 -21.86 58.08
C ALA A 326 -7.07 -21.66 57.32
N LEU A 327 -6.56 -20.45 57.30
CA LEU A 327 -5.32 -20.09 56.58
C LEU A 327 -4.11 -20.89 57.11
N SER A 328 -4.10 -21.23 58.43
CA SER A 328 -3.03 -22.05 59.01
C SER A 328 -2.97 -23.48 58.48
N ASN A 329 -4.04 -23.99 57.90
CA ASN A 329 -4.15 -25.35 57.40
C ASN A 329 -3.95 -25.42 55.86
N LEU A 330 -3.85 -24.29 55.21
CA LEU A 330 -3.86 -24.19 53.72
C LEU A 330 -2.75 -25.01 53.06
N PHE A 331 -1.58 -25.10 53.67
CA PHE A 331 -0.43 -25.83 53.13
C PHE A 331 -0.16 -27.16 53.85
N THR A 332 -1.16 -27.74 54.49
CA THR A 332 -1.07 -29.08 55.06
C THR A 332 -1.48 -30.16 54.07
N ALA A 333 -0.98 -31.39 54.24
CA ALA A 333 -1.29 -32.46 53.28
C ALA A 333 -2.80 -32.74 53.10
N PRO A 334 -3.68 -32.65 54.14
CA PRO A 334 -5.13 -32.83 53.97
C PRO A 334 -5.84 -31.72 53.14
N ALA A 335 -5.18 -30.56 52.94
CA ALA A 335 -5.75 -29.46 52.17
C ALA A 335 -5.54 -29.63 50.66
N ALA A 336 -4.75 -30.59 50.21
CA ALA A 336 -4.48 -30.82 48.80
C ALA A 336 -5.74 -31.26 48.05
N VAL A 337 -6.03 -30.56 46.95
CA VAL A 337 -7.15 -30.86 46.07
C VAL A 337 -6.67 -30.96 44.62
N TRP A 338 -7.26 -31.90 43.91
CA TRP A 338 -7.03 -32.01 42.46
C TRP A 338 -8.33 -32.33 41.72
N ARG A 339 -8.40 -31.92 40.49
CA ARG A 339 -9.54 -32.25 39.61
C ARG A 339 -9.04 -32.47 38.19
N PHE A 340 -9.69 -33.38 37.49
CA PHE A 340 -9.52 -33.63 36.08
C PHE A 340 -10.89 -33.85 35.48
N GLY A 341 -11.17 -33.22 34.33
CA GLY A 341 -12.46 -33.33 33.66
C GLY A 341 -12.30 -33.31 32.13
N LEU A 342 -13.09 -34.13 31.48
CA LEU A 342 -13.32 -34.08 30.04
C LEU A 342 -14.80 -33.78 29.82
N GLY A 343 -15.10 -32.66 29.19
CA GLY A 343 -16.45 -32.22 28.87
C GLY A 343 -16.68 -32.21 27.34
N LEU A 344 -17.88 -32.63 26.94
CA LEU A 344 -18.33 -32.53 25.55
C LEU A 344 -19.61 -31.68 25.56
N VAL A 345 -19.61 -30.60 24.78
CA VAL A 345 -20.77 -29.69 24.68
C VAL A 345 -21.18 -29.55 23.23
N GLN A 346 -22.41 -30.00 22.91
CA GLN A 346 -23.03 -29.90 21.59
C GLN A 346 -24.20 -28.94 21.64
N PRO A 347 -24.24 -27.87 20.85
CA PRO A 347 -25.44 -27.04 20.70
C PRO A 347 -26.59 -27.87 20.09
N LEU A 348 -27.70 -27.99 20.77
CA LEU A 348 -28.90 -28.69 20.28
C LEU A 348 -29.97 -27.70 19.82
N LEU A 349 -30.03 -26.52 20.43
CA LEU A 349 -30.90 -25.41 20.07
C LEU A 349 -30.08 -24.19 19.77
N GLY A 350 -30.63 -23.24 19.00
CA GLY A 350 -29.88 -22.03 18.61
C GLY A 350 -28.97 -22.21 17.41
N LEU A 351 -29.07 -23.32 16.68
CA LEU A 351 -28.31 -23.60 15.44
C LEU A 351 -28.44 -22.47 14.41
N LYS A 352 -29.53 -21.70 14.46
CA LYS A 352 -29.74 -20.53 13.63
C LYS A 352 -28.67 -19.46 13.80
N ALA A 353 -28.10 -19.31 14.99
CA ALA A 353 -27.01 -18.38 15.25
C ALA A 353 -25.74 -18.82 14.51
N ILE A 354 -25.42 -20.12 14.58
CA ILE A 354 -24.25 -20.69 13.87
C ILE A 354 -24.46 -20.60 12.35
N GLU A 355 -25.65 -20.95 11.84
CA GLU A 355 -26.01 -20.78 10.44
C GLU A 355 -25.80 -19.34 9.98
N SER A 356 -26.30 -18.35 10.77
CA SER A 356 -26.13 -16.94 10.46
C SER A 356 -24.66 -16.48 10.45
N GLN A 357 -23.81 -17.02 11.35
CA GLN A 357 -22.38 -16.77 11.35
C GLN A 357 -21.69 -17.32 10.09
N VAL A 358 -22.05 -18.55 9.68
CA VAL A 358 -21.54 -19.17 8.44
C VAL A 358 -21.98 -18.39 7.22
N GLU A 359 -23.26 -17.98 7.14
CA GLU A 359 -23.76 -17.14 6.03
C GLU A 359 -23.09 -15.78 5.99
N ALA A 360 -22.84 -15.14 7.14
CA ALA A 360 -22.09 -13.90 7.22
C ALA A 360 -20.63 -14.08 6.75
N ALA A 361 -19.99 -15.20 7.10
CA ALA A 361 -18.64 -15.51 6.62
C ALA A 361 -18.61 -15.74 5.11
N LYS A 362 -19.60 -16.45 4.55
CA LYS A 362 -19.76 -16.63 3.09
C LYS A 362 -19.94 -15.29 2.37
N ALA A 363 -20.84 -14.44 2.85
CA ALA A 363 -21.08 -13.12 2.27
C ALA A 363 -19.82 -12.23 2.28
N ARG A 364 -19.02 -12.28 3.37
CA ARG A 364 -17.72 -11.59 3.43
C ARG A 364 -16.72 -12.15 2.41
N ARG A 365 -16.69 -13.46 2.26
CA ARG A 365 -15.84 -14.12 1.24
C ARG A 365 -16.26 -13.71 -0.17
N ASP A 366 -17.56 -13.62 -0.45
CA ASP A 366 -18.06 -13.19 -1.75
C ASP A 366 -17.68 -11.74 -2.03
N GLN A 367 -17.74 -10.85 -1.01
CA GLN A 367 -17.24 -9.49 -1.09
C GLN A 367 -15.76 -9.46 -1.47
N VAL A 368 -14.91 -10.19 -0.73
CA VAL A 368 -13.46 -10.26 -1.01
C VAL A 368 -13.18 -10.82 -2.41
N THR A 369 -14.03 -11.75 -2.91
CA THR A 369 -13.93 -12.27 -4.28
C THR A 369 -14.20 -11.18 -5.32
N VAL A 370 -15.20 -10.33 -5.09
CA VAL A 370 -15.49 -9.18 -5.96
C VAL A 370 -14.32 -8.19 -5.92
N ASP A 371 -13.80 -7.88 -4.74
CA ASP A 371 -12.65 -6.97 -4.56
C ASP A 371 -11.40 -7.51 -5.30
N TYR A 372 -11.14 -8.82 -5.23
CA TYR A 372 -10.06 -9.47 -5.98
C TYR A 372 -10.25 -9.29 -7.50
N ARG A 373 -11.44 -9.59 -8.02
CA ARG A 373 -11.73 -9.42 -9.45
C ARG A 373 -11.59 -7.97 -9.91
N GLN A 374 -12.03 -7.03 -9.08
CA GLN A 374 -11.89 -5.60 -9.36
C GLN A 374 -10.42 -5.16 -9.37
N THR A 375 -9.60 -5.69 -8.46
CA THR A 375 -8.15 -5.42 -8.42
C THR A 375 -7.48 -5.92 -9.70
N VAL A 376 -7.84 -7.15 -10.16
CA VAL A 376 -7.36 -7.70 -11.43
C VAL A 376 -7.74 -6.82 -12.62
N GLN A 377 -9.02 -6.45 -12.75
CA GLN A 377 -9.49 -5.58 -13.84
C GLN A 377 -8.79 -4.23 -13.84
N THR A 378 -8.58 -3.65 -12.65
CA THR A 378 -7.86 -2.39 -12.48
C THR A 378 -6.41 -2.52 -12.93
N ALA A 379 -5.74 -3.61 -12.55
CA ALA A 379 -4.36 -3.88 -12.96
C ALA A 379 -4.22 -3.96 -14.49
N PHE A 380 -5.10 -4.70 -15.16
CA PHE A 380 -5.10 -4.78 -16.64
C PHE A 380 -5.35 -3.42 -17.29
N ARG A 381 -6.32 -2.65 -16.79
CA ARG A 381 -6.62 -1.32 -17.28
C ARG A 381 -5.41 -0.38 -17.11
N GLU A 382 -4.77 -0.37 -15.93
CA GLU A 382 -3.60 0.47 -15.67
C GLU A 382 -2.44 0.17 -16.62
N VAL A 383 -2.17 -1.10 -16.89
CA VAL A 383 -1.11 -1.47 -17.83
C VAL A 383 -1.47 -1.08 -19.27
N HIS A 384 -2.73 -1.31 -19.69
CA HIS A 384 -3.19 -0.87 -21.01
C HIS A 384 -3.07 0.65 -21.17
N ASP A 385 -3.59 1.41 -20.22
CA ASP A 385 -3.58 2.87 -20.24
C ASP A 385 -2.13 3.41 -20.24
N ALA A 386 -1.24 2.81 -19.44
CA ALA A 386 0.16 3.18 -19.41
C ALA A 386 0.89 2.90 -20.75
N LEU A 387 0.60 1.80 -21.43
CA LEU A 387 1.13 1.51 -22.77
C LEU A 387 0.70 2.55 -23.80
N VAL A 388 -0.61 2.85 -23.84
CA VAL A 388 -1.17 3.85 -24.78
C VAL A 388 -0.57 5.23 -24.49
N THR A 389 -0.50 5.62 -23.21
CA THR A 389 0.06 6.91 -22.78
C THR A 389 1.53 7.01 -23.11
N ASN A 390 2.33 5.96 -22.89
CA ASN A 390 3.76 5.97 -23.17
C ASN A 390 4.06 6.15 -24.67
N LYS A 391 3.32 5.43 -25.54
CA LYS A 391 3.43 5.58 -26.97
C LYS A 391 3.09 7.02 -27.42
N SER A 392 1.95 7.52 -26.97
CA SER A 392 1.48 8.87 -27.32
C SER A 392 2.43 9.95 -26.81
N ALA A 393 2.95 9.83 -25.59
CA ALA A 393 3.87 10.80 -24.99
C ALA A 393 5.17 10.94 -25.80
N GLY A 394 5.70 9.84 -26.34
CA GLY A 394 6.86 9.88 -27.23
C GLY A 394 6.59 10.61 -28.55
N GLU A 395 5.44 10.33 -29.17
CA GLU A 395 5.01 11.00 -30.41
C GLU A 395 4.78 12.50 -30.20
N VAL A 396 4.13 12.88 -29.10
CA VAL A 396 3.89 14.29 -28.74
C VAL A 396 5.20 15.02 -28.48
N LEU A 397 6.13 14.43 -27.73
CA LEU A 397 7.43 15.05 -27.46
C LEU A 397 8.22 15.30 -28.77
N ALA A 398 8.22 14.36 -29.69
CA ALA A 398 8.87 14.52 -30.98
C ALA A 398 8.23 15.67 -31.82
N ALA A 399 6.90 15.73 -31.86
CA ALA A 399 6.17 16.76 -32.61
C ALA A 399 6.37 18.16 -31.98
N GLU A 400 6.29 18.30 -30.65
CA GLU A 400 6.50 19.58 -29.97
C GLU A 400 7.97 20.05 -30.07
N THR A 401 8.92 19.12 -30.07
CA THR A 401 10.33 19.47 -30.31
C THR A 401 10.52 20.04 -31.73
N GLN A 402 9.97 19.38 -32.75
CA GLN A 402 10.02 19.88 -34.12
C GLN A 402 9.32 21.24 -34.26
N ARG A 403 8.15 21.39 -33.65
CA ARG A 403 7.40 22.66 -33.64
C ARG A 403 8.21 23.79 -33.04
N ARG A 404 8.81 23.59 -31.87
CA ARG A 404 9.69 24.56 -31.23
C ARG A 404 10.84 24.97 -32.10
N ASP A 405 11.52 24.01 -32.77
CA ASP A 405 12.67 24.27 -33.61
C ASP A 405 12.29 25.14 -34.84
N GLN A 406 11.12 24.90 -35.43
CA GLN A 406 10.61 25.72 -36.56
C GLN A 406 10.26 27.14 -36.09
N LEU A 407 9.62 27.27 -34.93
CA LEU A 407 9.22 28.57 -34.36
C LEU A 407 10.42 29.39 -33.91
N LYS A 408 11.49 28.76 -33.45
CA LYS A 408 12.75 29.42 -33.13
C LYS A 408 13.40 30.04 -34.39
N GLN A 409 13.35 29.31 -35.51
CA GLN A 409 13.83 29.85 -36.80
C GLN A 409 12.93 30.99 -37.28
N ALA A 410 11.60 30.86 -37.14
CA ALA A 410 10.65 31.90 -37.56
C ALA A 410 10.85 33.19 -36.75
N GLU A 411 11.06 33.10 -35.44
CA GLU A 411 11.34 34.22 -34.56
C GLU A 411 12.60 34.94 -34.97
N ALA A 412 13.71 34.21 -35.24
CA ALA A 412 14.96 34.79 -35.69
C ALA A 412 14.80 35.55 -37.03
N VAL A 413 14.02 35.02 -37.97
CA VAL A 413 13.73 35.70 -39.23
C VAL A 413 12.88 36.95 -39.03
N ALA A 414 11.85 36.90 -38.17
CA ALA A 414 11.00 38.03 -37.86
C ALA A 414 11.79 39.18 -37.22
N THR A 415 12.70 38.87 -36.31
CA THR A 415 13.60 39.83 -35.66
C THR A 415 14.54 40.50 -36.67
N LEU A 416 15.20 39.74 -37.55
CA LEU A 416 16.05 40.30 -38.60
C LEU A 416 15.27 41.21 -39.56
N ARG A 417 14.06 40.86 -39.96
CA ARG A 417 13.19 41.69 -40.80
C ARG A 417 12.78 43.00 -40.14
N TYR A 418 12.49 42.93 -38.82
CA TYR A 418 12.15 44.10 -38.04
C TYR A 418 13.35 45.07 -37.92
N GLU A 419 14.53 44.55 -37.62
CA GLU A 419 15.76 45.35 -37.53
C GLU A 419 16.08 46.01 -38.88
N ALA A 420 15.79 45.34 -40.02
CA ALA A 420 15.92 45.89 -41.36
C ALA A 420 14.79 46.86 -41.76
N GLY A 421 13.83 47.14 -40.86
CA GLY A 421 12.68 48.03 -41.12
C GLY A 421 11.64 47.47 -42.10
N ARG A 422 11.63 46.15 -42.32
CA ARG A 422 10.78 45.46 -43.31
C ARG A 422 9.49 44.89 -42.76
N THR A 423 9.29 44.93 -41.42
CA THR A 423 8.09 44.45 -40.75
C THR A 423 7.81 45.24 -39.48
N SER A 424 6.60 45.14 -38.96
CA SER A 424 6.20 45.81 -37.72
C SER A 424 6.67 45.02 -36.45
N TYR A 425 6.74 45.73 -35.33
CA TYR A 425 7.03 45.09 -34.03
C TYR A 425 6.02 43.98 -33.70
N LEU A 426 4.77 44.13 -34.11
CA LEU A 426 3.72 43.14 -33.87
C LEU A 426 4.05 41.76 -34.42
N GLU A 427 4.71 41.66 -35.59
CA GLU A 427 5.16 40.39 -36.20
C GLU A 427 6.23 39.70 -35.32
N VAL A 428 7.18 40.47 -34.78
CA VAL A 428 8.20 39.93 -33.84
C VAL A 428 7.55 39.48 -32.55
N LEU A 429 6.61 40.27 -32.02
CA LEU A 429 5.92 39.96 -30.80
C LEU A 429 5.11 38.68 -30.91
N ASP A 430 4.42 38.49 -32.04
CA ASP A 430 3.66 37.25 -32.31
C ASP A 430 4.57 36.02 -32.41
N ALA A 431 5.71 36.17 -33.15
CA ALA A 431 6.71 35.10 -33.23
C ALA A 431 7.31 34.72 -31.88
N GLN A 432 7.61 35.71 -31.03
CA GLN A 432 8.12 35.47 -29.69
C GLN A 432 7.11 34.84 -28.72
N ARG A 433 5.84 35.24 -28.81
CA ARG A 433 4.75 34.60 -28.00
C ARG A 433 4.54 33.15 -28.42
N THR A 434 4.50 32.88 -29.73
CA THR A 434 4.32 31.51 -30.22
C THR A 434 5.51 30.62 -29.90
N LEU A 435 6.75 31.16 -29.92
CA LEU A 435 7.93 30.43 -29.49
C LEU A 435 7.90 30.09 -27.99
N LEU A 436 7.59 31.07 -27.14
CA LEU A 436 7.46 30.83 -25.69
C LEU A 436 6.41 29.76 -25.37
N ALA A 437 5.25 29.82 -26.04
CA ALA A 437 4.23 28.80 -25.92
C ALA A 437 4.72 27.41 -26.36
N ALA A 438 5.48 27.32 -27.47
CA ALA A 438 6.04 26.05 -27.94
C ALA A 438 7.13 25.50 -27.00
N GLU A 439 7.99 26.36 -26.43
CA GLU A 439 8.98 25.95 -25.41
C GLU A 439 8.29 25.37 -24.15
N THR A 440 7.25 26.05 -23.68
CA THR A 440 6.44 25.59 -22.53
C THR A 440 5.80 24.22 -22.80
N LEU A 441 5.21 24.03 -23.99
CA LEU A 441 4.58 22.76 -24.38
C LEU A 441 5.61 21.66 -24.57
N ARG A 442 6.79 21.94 -25.13
CA ARG A 442 7.87 20.98 -25.25
C ARG A 442 8.38 20.51 -23.88
N ILE A 443 8.57 21.43 -22.94
CA ILE A 443 8.95 21.08 -21.55
C ILE A 443 7.89 20.21 -20.90
N ALA A 444 6.61 20.55 -21.07
CA ALA A 444 5.50 19.75 -20.58
C ALA A 444 5.49 18.35 -21.21
N ALA A 445 5.69 18.24 -22.53
CA ALA A 445 5.77 16.96 -23.23
C ALA A 445 6.98 16.12 -22.78
N ALA A 446 8.14 16.75 -22.51
CA ALA A 446 9.30 16.06 -21.95
C ALA A 446 9.01 15.49 -20.55
N ARG A 447 8.36 16.27 -19.68
CA ARG A 447 7.88 15.81 -18.39
C ARG A 447 6.92 14.63 -18.54
N ASP A 448 5.90 14.75 -19.39
CA ASP A 448 4.85 13.74 -19.54
C ASP A 448 5.41 12.44 -20.12
N SER A 449 6.41 12.52 -20.97
CA SER A 449 7.17 11.35 -21.44
C SER A 449 7.89 10.63 -20.29
N ARG A 450 8.48 11.35 -19.32
CA ARG A 450 9.10 10.73 -18.14
C ARG A 450 8.05 10.14 -17.19
N LEU A 451 6.96 10.87 -16.96
CA LEU A 451 5.86 10.39 -16.10
C LEU A 451 5.20 9.13 -16.67
N SER A 452 5.05 9.03 -18.01
CA SER A 452 4.48 7.82 -18.64
C SER A 452 5.32 6.56 -18.38
N ILE A 453 6.65 6.69 -18.27
CA ILE A 453 7.54 5.57 -17.92
C ILE A 453 7.37 5.19 -16.45
N VAL A 454 7.26 6.19 -15.56
CA VAL A 454 7.00 5.97 -14.14
C VAL A 454 5.68 5.23 -13.93
N ASP A 455 4.62 5.69 -14.60
CA ASP A 455 3.29 5.09 -14.51
C ASP A 455 3.27 3.67 -15.08
N PHE A 456 4.01 3.42 -16.15
CA PHE A 456 4.14 2.09 -16.71
C PHE A 456 4.90 1.13 -15.77
N ALA A 457 6.02 1.57 -15.21
CA ALA A 457 6.77 0.78 -14.23
C ALA A 457 5.91 0.46 -12.98
N LYS A 458 5.14 1.44 -12.48
CA LYS A 458 4.18 1.25 -11.40
C LYS A 458 3.09 0.24 -11.77
N ALA A 459 2.51 0.36 -12.96
CA ALA A 459 1.45 -0.54 -13.44
C ALA A 459 1.92 -1.99 -13.55
N LEU A 460 3.19 -2.21 -13.88
CA LEU A 460 3.83 -3.52 -13.91
C LEU A 460 4.24 -4.04 -12.53
N GLY A 461 3.99 -3.29 -11.45
CA GLY A 461 4.40 -3.65 -10.10
C GLY A 461 5.91 -3.53 -9.87
N GLY A 462 6.59 -2.62 -10.59
CA GLY A 462 8.02 -2.37 -10.41
C GLY A 462 8.36 -1.65 -9.11
N GLY A 463 9.57 -1.86 -8.60
CA GLY A 463 10.06 -1.19 -7.39
C GLY A 463 10.20 -2.10 -6.16
N TRP A 464 10.01 -3.42 -6.31
CA TRP A 464 10.26 -4.42 -5.28
C TRP A 464 10.84 -5.71 -5.89
N ASP A 465 11.51 -6.51 -5.08
CA ASP A 465 12.14 -7.76 -5.49
C ASP A 465 11.45 -8.96 -4.83
N ARG A 466 10.82 -9.79 -5.64
CA ARG A 466 10.10 -10.99 -5.19
C ARG A 466 11.04 -12.06 -4.64
N GLU A 467 12.24 -12.24 -5.22
CA GLU A 467 13.16 -13.30 -4.82
C GLU A 467 13.71 -13.06 -3.41
N THR A 468 14.11 -11.82 -3.13
CA THR A 468 14.58 -11.42 -1.79
C THR A 468 13.48 -11.57 -0.74
N TYR A 469 12.21 -11.39 -1.15
CA TYR A 469 11.07 -11.46 -0.26
C TYR A 469 10.68 -12.90 0.11
N THR A 470 10.65 -13.82 -0.86
CA THR A 470 10.33 -15.25 -0.61
C THR A 470 11.43 -15.97 0.17
N ALA A 471 12.68 -15.53 0.10
CA ALA A 471 13.82 -16.10 0.85
C ALA A 471 13.84 -15.71 2.34
N SER A 472 13.02 -14.75 2.77
CA SER A 472 12.97 -14.24 4.15
C SER A 472 11.93 -14.95 5.03
N TYR A 473 11.26 -16.00 4.54
CA TYR A 473 10.21 -16.79 5.21
C TYR A 473 10.34 -18.28 4.93
#